data_9f38125ae2ea3f133b0248c12a7ab5ad
#
_entry.id   9f38125ae2ea3f133b0248c12a7ab5ad
#
_cell.length_a   1.000
_cell.length_b   1.000
_cell.length_c   1.000
_cell.angle_alpha   90.00
_cell.angle_beta   90.00
_cell.angle_gamma   90.00
#
_symmetry.space_group_name_H-M   'P 1'
#
loop_
_entity.id
_entity.type
_entity.pdbx_description
1 polymer ?
#
loop_
_entity_poly.entity_id
_entity_poly.type
_entity_poly.pdbx_seq_one_letter_code
_entity_poly.pdbx_strand_id
1 'polypeptide(L)'
;MTGLLRALRIWRSVLTLLLLLWWDAQSWTYPGGANAELREQRQRQRAHWLTAELLRLGSAFIKLGQLLSARPDILPAGWVAELAALQDSVPAFGFAEVQTVLEQELGQRCAEVIDLDPEPLGAASLAQVHRASLRSGRQVVLKVQRPGLDRLFRLDLDVMQQVAAVLQRHPSWGRGRDWPAMARECRRVLLRELDFRVEAQYAARFRQQFLDDDRIRIPGVVWELSSRRVLCLDYLPGIKINDREALIEAGINPSAVAEIGAASYLKQLVRFGFFHADLTPAIWPSPPTEPSST
;
A
#
# COMPACT_ATOMS: atom_id res chain seq x y z
N MET A 1 11.56 -5.76 20.76
CA MET A 1 11.12 -7.17 20.69
C MET A 1 12.26 -8.00 20.09
N THR A 2 12.72 -9.06 20.73
CA THR A 2 13.80 -9.91 20.21
C THR A 2 13.32 -10.62 18.93
N GLY A 3 14.21 -10.86 17.97
CA GLY A 3 13.89 -11.54 16.72
C GLY A 3 13.23 -12.91 16.92
N LEU A 4 13.62 -13.62 17.98
CA LEU A 4 13.04 -14.90 18.36
C LEU A 4 11.54 -14.79 18.71
N LEU A 5 11.16 -13.83 19.55
CA LEU A 5 9.75 -13.63 19.93
C LEU A 5 8.89 -13.25 18.70
N ARG A 6 9.46 -12.50 17.77
CA ARG A 6 8.80 -12.17 16.51
C ARG A 6 8.58 -13.40 15.64
N ALA A 7 9.61 -14.21 15.45
CA ALA A 7 9.52 -15.45 14.71
C ALA A 7 8.50 -16.43 15.31
N LEU A 8 8.50 -16.59 16.65
CA LEU A 8 7.52 -17.42 17.34
C LEU A 8 6.08 -16.94 17.13
N ARG A 9 5.85 -15.62 17.12
CA ARG A 9 4.53 -15.06 16.85
C ARG A 9 4.06 -15.40 15.43
N ILE A 10 4.92 -15.21 14.42
CA ILE A 10 4.61 -15.52 13.03
C ILE A 10 4.33 -17.02 12.87
N TRP A 11 5.20 -17.88 13.41
CA TRP A 11 5.01 -19.32 13.35
C TRP A 11 3.71 -19.78 14.03
N ARG A 12 3.36 -19.19 15.18
CA ARG A 12 2.08 -19.46 15.83
C ARG A 12 0.91 -19.16 14.89
N SER A 13 0.90 -18.00 14.23
CA SER A 13 -0.16 -17.60 13.30
C SER A 13 -0.26 -18.55 12.10
N VAL A 14 0.89 -18.94 11.54
CA VAL A 14 0.96 -19.93 10.45
C VAL A 14 0.42 -21.28 10.88
N LEU A 15 0.89 -21.80 12.01
CA LEU A 15 0.44 -23.10 12.53
C LEU A 15 -1.06 -23.10 12.86
N THR A 16 -1.56 -22.00 13.43
CA THR A 16 -3.00 -21.86 13.70
C THR A 16 -3.79 -21.89 12.38
N LEU A 17 -3.38 -21.16 11.35
CA LEU A 17 -4.02 -21.20 10.05
C LEU A 17 -4.02 -22.60 9.45
N LEU A 18 -2.88 -23.28 9.47
CA LEU A 18 -2.74 -24.63 8.93
C LEU A 18 -3.64 -25.63 9.66
N LEU A 19 -3.73 -25.52 10.99
CA LEU A 19 -4.61 -26.34 11.80
C LEU A 19 -6.09 -26.07 11.48
N LEU A 20 -6.47 -24.80 11.30
CA LEU A 20 -7.84 -24.43 10.94
C LEU A 20 -8.22 -24.96 9.55
N LEU A 21 -7.32 -24.85 8.57
CA LEU A 21 -7.53 -25.37 7.21
C LEU A 21 -7.59 -26.90 7.21
N TRP A 22 -6.72 -27.56 7.99
CA TRP A 22 -6.76 -29.00 8.15
C TRP A 22 -8.08 -29.45 8.80
N TRP A 23 -8.54 -28.76 9.84
CA TRP A 23 -9.81 -29.03 10.51
C TRP A 23 -10.98 -28.91 9.54
N ASP A 24 -11.00 -27.85 8.73
CA ASP A 24 -12.06 -27.61 7.76
C ASP A 24 -12.04 -28.62 6.58
N ALA A 25 -10.94 -29.29 6.35
CA ALA A 25 -10.84 -30.36 5.36
C ALA A 25 -11.47 -31.68 5.83
N GLN A 26 -11.72 -31.85 7.14
CA GLN A 26 -12.27 -33.08 7.70
C GLN A 26 -13.81 -33.09 7.62
N SER A 27 -14.40 -34.12 7.02
CA SER A 27 -15.86 -34.24 6.85
C SER A 27 -16.62 -34.35 8.18
N TRP A 28 -16.01 -34.99 9.17
CA TRP A 28 -16.61 -35.21 10.51
C TRP A 28 -16.74 -33.91 11.33
N THR A 29 -16.12 -32.83 10.95
CA THR A 29 -16.23 -31.53 11.62
C THR A 29 -17.48 -30.73 11.24
N TYR A 30 -18.29 -31.24 10.33
CA TYR A 30 -19.50 -30.59 9.84
C TYR A 30 -20.76 -31.26 10.43
N PRO A 31 -21.44 -30.65 11.42
CA PRO A 31 -22.70 -31.17 11.94
C PRO A 31 -23.75 -31.31 10.81
N GLY A 32 -24.31 -32.50 10.62
CA GLY A 32 -25.28 -32.75 9.55
C GLY A 32 -24.67 -32.98 8.16
N GLY A 33 -23.33 -33.05 8.03
CA GLY A 33 -22.62 -33.28 6.78
C GLY A 33 -22.09 -32.01 6.12
N ALA A 34 -21.02 -32.15 5.35
CA ALA A 34 -20.39 -31.04 4.65
C ALA A 34 -21.19 -30.63 3.42
N ASN A 35 -21.92 -29.53 3.47
CA ASN A 35 -22.54 -28.90 2.31
C ASN A 35 -21.73 -27.69 1.80
N ALA A 36 -22.07 -27.19 0.62
CA ALA A 36 -21.33 -26.09 -0.01
C ALA A 36 -21.44 -24.79 0.82
N GLU A 37 -22.58 -24.52 1.40
CA GLU A 37 -22.87 -23.30 2.18
C GLU A 37 -22.04 -23.25 3.47
N LEU A 38 -21.98 -24.35 4.24
CA LEU A 38 -21.17 -24.44 5.45
C LEU A 38 -19.66 -24.33 5.15
N ARG A 39 -19.21 -24.89 4.03
CA ARG A 39 -17.82 -24.74 3.59
C ARG A 39 -17.50 -23.28 3.25
N GLU A 40 -18.37 -22.60 2.50
CA GLU A 40 -18.20 -21.19 2.16
C GLU A 40 -18.21 -20.31 3.42
N GLN A 41 -19.15 -20.53 4.33
CA GLN A 41 -19.20 -19.82 5.60
C GLN A 41 -17.88 -19.96 6.38
N ARG A 42 -17.34 -21.17 6.50
CA ARG A 42 -16.06 -21.39 7.17
C ARG A 42 -14.92 -20.70 6.44
N GLN A 43 -14.87 -20.75 5.12
CA GLN A 43 -13.86 -20.05 4.34
C GLN A 43 -13.87 -18.55 4.61
N ARG A 44 -15.04 -17.91 4.67
CA ARG A 44 -15.18 -16.49 5.04
C ARG A 44 -14.67 -16.22 6.45
N GLN A 45 -15.02 -17.06 7.42
CA GLN A 45 -14.51 -16.94 8.79
C GLN A 45 -12.98 -17.04 8.87
N ARG A 46 -12.36 -17.95 8.08
CA ARG A 46 -10.90 -18.10 8.02
C ARG A 46 -10.24 -16.91 7.34
N ALA A 47 -10.83 -16.39 6.27
CA ALA A 47 -10.35 -15.20 5.61
C ALA A 47 -10.40 -13.99 6.55
N HIS A 48 -11.51 -13.78 7.25
CA HIS A 48 -11.65 -12.72 8.25
C HIS A 48 -10.62 -12.85 9.39
N TRP A 49 -10.44 -14.07 9.93
CA TRP A 49 -9.41 -14.33 10.94
C TRP A 49 -8.01 -14.00 10.42
N LEU A 50 -7.68 -14.41 9.18
CA LEU A 50 -6.39 -14.12 8.58
C LEU A 50 -6.16 -12.60 8.44
N THR A 51 -7.15 -11.88 7.96
CA THR A 51 -7.09 -10.42 7.82
C THR A 51 -6.79 -9.75 9.16
N ALA A 52 -7.50 -10.14 10.23
CA ALA A 52 -7.25 -9.64 11.57
C ALA A 52 -5.83 -9.98 12.08
N GLU A 53 -5.34 -11.18 11.76
CA GLU A 53 -3.99 -11.60 12.19
C GLU A 53 -2.88 -10.89 11.40
N LEU A 54 -3.08 -10.63 10.09
CA LEU A 54 -2.16 -9.82 9.29
C LEU A 54 -2.06 -8.38 9.83
N LEU A 55 -3.18 -7.77 10.24
CA LEU A 55 -3.18 -6.48 10.92
C LEU A 55 -2.37 -6.51 12.22
N ARG A 56 -2.51 -7.54 13.04
CA ARG A 56 -1.74 -7.73 14.29
C ARG A 56 -0.25 -7.95 14.05
N LEU A 57 0.09 -8.63 12.96
CA LEU A 57 1.47 -8.84 12.54
C LEU A 57 2.10 -7.56 11.99
N GLY A 58 1.31 -6.60 11.50
CA GLY A 58 1.74 -5.26 11.12
C GLY A 58 2.24 -5.14 9.69
N SER A 59 2.96 -4.07 9.41
CA SER A 59 3.18 -3.49 8.08
C SER A 59 3.61 -4.47 6.97
N ALA A 60 4.57 -5.37 7.22
CA ALA A 60 5.02 -6.35 6.22
C ALA A 60 3.90 -7.31 5.81
N PHE A 61 3.09 -7.74 6.79
CA PHE A 61 1.99 -8.69 6.56
C PHE A 61 0.75 -8.01 6.00
N ILE A 62 0.50 -6.74 6.35
CA ILE A 62 -0.54 -5.92 5.71
C ILE A 62 -0.23 -5.79 4.22
N LYS A 63 1.00 -5.42 3.86
CA LYS A 63 1.44 -5.35 2.46
C LYS A 63 1.40 -6.69 1.75
N LEU A 64 1.77 -7.78 2.43
CA LEU A 64 1.59 -9.12 1.88
C LEU A 64 0.13 -9.42 1.57
N GLY A 65 -0.79 -9.12 2.50
CA GLY A 65 -2.23 -9.30 2.30
C GLY A 65 -2.77 -8.47 1.13
N GLN A 66 -2.32 -7.22 0.97
CA GLN A 66 -2.64 -6.36 -0.18
C GLN A 66 -2.13 -6.95 -1.50
N LEU A 67 -0.90 -7.49 -1.54
CA LEU A 67 -0.39 -8.19 -2.73
C LEU A 67 -1.22 -9.44 -3.06
N LEU A 68 -1.65 -10.18 -2.05
CA LEU A 68 -2.47 -11.38 -2.22
C LEU A 68 -3.91 -11.06 -2.63
N SER A 69 -4.47 -9.92 -2.20
CA SER A 69 -5.81 -9.47 -2.62
C SER A 69 -5.89 -9.12 -4.12
N ALA A 70 -4.76 -8.80 -4.74
CA ALA A 70 -4.66 -8.57 -6.18
C ALA A 70 -4.44 -9.87 -7.00
N ARG A 71 -4.48 -11.05 -6.36
CA ARG A 71 -4.14 -12.35 -6.98
C ARG A 71 -5.30 -13.36 -6.88
N PRO A 72 -6.38 -13.15 -7.65
CA PRO A 72 -7.52 -14.08 -7.68
C PRO A 72 -7.16 -15.45 -8.30
N ASP A 73 -6.01 -15.56 -8.94
CA ASP A 73 -5.43 -16.80 -9.44
C ASP A 73 -4.85 -17.69 -8.33
N ILE A 74 -4.53 -17.11 -7.16
CA ILE A 74 -3.95 -17.82 -6.01
C ILE A 74 -5.00 -18.13 -4.95
N LEU A 75 -5.90 -17.18 -4.68
CA LEU A 75 -6.85 -17.23 -3.58
C LEU A 75 -8.31 -17.26 -4.07
N PRO A 76 -9.19 -17.98 -3.35
CA PRO A 76 -10.63 -17.92 -3.61
C PRO A 76 -11.21 -16.50 -3.47
N ALA A 77 -12.26 -16.18 -4.23
CA ALA A 77 -12.84 -14.84 -4.27
C ALA A 77 -13.22 -14.27 -2.88
N GLY A 78 -13.75 -15.10 -1.98
CA GLY A 78 -14.07 -14.68 -0.62
C GLY A 78 -12.84 -14.25 0.21
N TRP A 79 -11.67 -14.85 -0.02
CA TRP A 79 -10.41 -14.45 0.63
C TRP A 79 -9.88 -13.14 0.02
N VAL A 80 -9.96 -12.99 -1.29
CA VAL A 80 -9.58 -11.76 -2.00
C VAL A 80 -10.39 -10.57 -1.48
N ALA A 81 -11.71 -10.73 -1.34
CA ALA A 81 -12.60 -9.68 -0.84
C ALA A 81 -12.26 -9.25 0.61
N GLU A 82 -12.01 -10.22 1.50
CA GLU A 82 -11.63 -9.92 2.89
C GLU A 82 -10.24 -9.26 2.99
N LEU A 83 -9.27 -9.71 2.20
CA LEU A 83 -7.93 -9.12 2.19
C LEU A 83 -7.91 -7.72 1.55
N ALA A 84 -8.82 -7.42 0.64
CA ALA A 84 -8.97 -6.07 0.07
C ALA A 84 -9.32 -5.02 1.15
N ALA A 85 -9.96 -5.45 2.26
CA ALA A 85 -10.23 -4.58 3.40
C ALA A 85 -8.97 -4.21 4.23
N LEU A 86 -7.79 -4.77 3.93
CA LEU A 86 -6.49 -4.35 4.52
C LEU A 86 -6.01 -2.97 4.05
N GLN A 87 -6.93 -2.12 3.59
CA GLN A 87 -6.63 -0.75 3.23
C GLN A 87 -6.33 0.07 4.49
N ASP A 88 -5.20 0.65 4.51
CA ASP A 88 -4.61 1.85 5.12
C ASP A 88 -5.18 2.44 6.44
N SER A 89 -5.64 1.63 7.38
CA SER A 89 -6.06 2.10 8.69
C SER A 89 -5.02 1.77 9.77
N VAL A 90 -3.78 2.23 9.57
CA VAL A 90 -2.74 2.11 10.60
C VAL A 90 -2.62 3.44 11.34
N PRO A 91 -2.66 3.45 12.70
CA PRO A 91 -2.50 4.69 13.45
C PRO A 91 -1.21 5.43 13.09
N ALA A 92 -1.28 6.75 13.07
CA ALA A 92 -0.10 7.59 12.88
C ALA A 92 0.92 7.33 14.00
N PHE A 93 2.20 7.48 13.68
CA PHE A 93 3.28 7.50 14.69
C PHE A 93 3.55 8.91 15.16
N GLY A 94 4.27 9.07 16.28
CA GLY A 94 4.46 10.36 16.94
C GLY A 94 5.20 11.38 16.08
N PHE A 95 4.82 12.65 16.15
CA PHE A 95 5.43 13.73 15.39
C PHE A 95 6.95 13.89 15.69
N ALA A 96 7.39 13.65 16.92
CA ALA A 96 8.81 13.64 17.25
C ALA A 96 9.61 12.57 16.49
N GLU A 97 8.99 11.44 16.18
CA GLU A 97 9.62 10.41 15.36
C GLU A 97 9.70 10.85 13.88
N VAL A 98 8.70 11.61 13.38
CA VAL A 98 8.75 12.24 12.06
C VAL A 98 9.94 13.17 11.94
N GLN A 99 10.09 14.09 12.90
CA GLN A 99 11.20 15.03 12.95
C GLN A 99 12.55 14.31 12.97
N THR A 100 12.67 13.28 13.81
CA THR A 100 13.88 12.46 13.87
C THR A 100 14.25 11.82 12.53
N VAL A 101 13.25 11.28 11.80
CA VAL A 101 13.50 10.69 10.45
C VAL A 101 13.90 11.77 9.45
N LEU A 102 13.26 12.93 9.47
CA LEU A 102 13.61 14.06 8.59
C LEU A 102 15.04 14.55 8.85
N GLU A 103 15.43 14.75 10.11
CA GLU A 103 16.78 15.15 10.48
C GLU A 103 17.84 14.13 10.04
N GLN A 104 17.57 12.84 10.25
CA GLN A 104 18.47 11.76 9.85
C GLN A 104 18.65 11.65 8.32
N GLU A 105 17.57 11.85 7.55
CA GLU A 105 17.59 11.69 6.10
C GLU A 105 18.03 12.95 5.35
N LEU A 106 17.63 14.12 5.82
CA LEU A 106 17.87 15.38 5.14
C LEU A 106 19.08 16.15 5.69
N GLY A 107 19.44 15.91 6.95
CA GLY A 107 20.53 16.63 7.62
C GLY A 107 20.30 18.15 7.57
N GLN A 108 21.30 18.92 7.11
CA GLN A 108 21.21 20.38 7.02
C GLN A 108 20.07 20.86 6.10
N ARG A 109 19.68 20.06 5.10
CA ARG A 109 18.57 20.40 4.18
C ARG A 109 17.20 20.40 4.87
N CYS A 110 17.07 19.81 6.07
CA CYS A 110 15.86 19.87 6.87
C CYS A 110 15.46 21.33 7.18
N ALA A 111 16.42 22.25 7.23
CA ALA A 111 16.18 23.69 7.44
C ALA A 111 15.41 24.38 6.30
N GLU A 112 15.34 23.76 5.11
CA GLU A 112 14.51 24.23 4.01
C GLU A 112 13.02 23.99 4.25
N VAL A 113 12.69 23.02 5.12
CA VAL A 113 11.31 22.68 5.46
C VAL A 113 10.88 23.56 6.63
N ILE A 114 9.88 24.38 6.39
CA ILE A 114 9.25 25.23 7.41
C ILE A 114 7.75 24.89 7.49
N ASP A 115 7.10 25.29 8.58
CA ASP A 115 5.65 25.09 8.79
C ASP A 115 5.19 23.63 8.55
N LEU A 116 5.97 22.67 9.05
CA LEU A 116 5.61 21.26 9.01
C LEU A 116 4.42 21.01 9.93
N ASP A 117 3.29 20.60 9.32
CA ASP A 117 2.07 20.30 10.06
C ASP A 117 2.28 19.06 10.95
N PRO A 118 2.07 19.15 12.26
CA PRO A 118 2.18 18.01 13.16
C PRO A 118 1.09 16.95 12.92
N GLU A 119 -0.08 17.35 12.38
CA GLU A 119 -1.15 16.43 12.06
C GLU A 119 -0.98 15.89 10.63
N PRO A 120 -0.91 14.56 10.44
CA PRO A 120 -0.72 14.00 9.12
C PRO A 120 -2.00 14.12 8.28
N LEU A 121 -1.84 14.43 6.99
CA LEU A 121 -2.93 14.34 5.99
C LEU A 121 -3.44 12.91 5.81
N GLY A 122 -2.60 11.93 6.14
CA GLY A 122 -2.92 10.51 6.09
C GLY A 122 -1.79 9.67 6.63
N ALA A 123 -2.16 8.51 7.17
CA ALA A 123 -1.23 7.51 7.69
C ALA A 123 -1.51 6.15 7.07
N ALA A 124 -0.45 5.46 6.65
CA ALA A 124 -0.50 4.14 6.04
C ALA A 124 0.43 3.16 6.76
N SER A 125 0.44 1.91 6.31
CA SER A 125 1.25 0.85 6.91
C SER A 125 2.75 1.13 6.90
N LEU A 126 3.26 1.85 5.90
CA LEU A 126 4.69 2.13 5.73
C LEU A 126 5.09 3.56 6.13
N ALA A 127 4.16 4.51 6.03
CA ALA A 127 4.49 5.93 6.15
C ALA A 127 3.28 6.76 6.58
N GLN A 128 3.55 8.00 6.92
CA GLN A 128 2.53 9.04 7.01
C GLN A 128 2.94 10.25 6.17
N VAL A 129 1.97 11.06 5.79
CA VAL A 129 2.13 12.21 4.91
C VAL A 129 1.80 13.48 5.67
N HIS A 130 2.71 14.41 5.70
CA HIS A 130 2.54 15.72 6.33
C HIS A 130 2.61 16.84 5.31
N ARG A 131 1.81 17.88 5.50
CA ARG A 131 1.92 19.12 4.75
C ARG A 131 3.04 19.97 5.31
N ALA A 132 3.74 20.68 4.43
CA ALA A 132 4.77 21.62 4.82
C ALA A 132 4.91 22.74 3.79
N SER A 133 5.59 23.81 4.20
CA SER A 133 6.06 24.88 3.32
C SER A 133 7.59 24.82 3.23
N LEU A 134 8.13 25.11 2.06
CA LEU A 134 9.57 25.34 1.93
C LEU A 134 9.90 26.83 2.14
N ARG A 135 11.16 27.13 2.46
CA ARG A 135 11.63 28.52 2.57
C ARG A 135 11.39 29.35 1.32
N SER A 136 11.33 28.70 0.16
CA SER A 136 10.96 29.33 -1.12
C SER A 136 9.50 29.71 -1.24
N GLY A 137 8.65 29.40 -0.27
CA GLY A 137 7.19 29.57 -0.34
C GLY A 137 6.44 28.42 -1.01
N ARG A 138 7.17 27.44 -1.59
CA ARG A 138 6.57 26.27 -2.25
C ARG A 138 5.85 25.39 -1.24
N GLN A 139 4.59 25.05 -1.54
CA GLN A 139 3.80 24.12 -0.71
C GLN A 139 4.12 22.69 -1.12
N VAL A 140 4.41 21.84 -0.14
CA VAL A 140 4.83 20.45 -0.35
C VAL A 140 4.12 19.50 0.58
N VAL A 141 4.20 18.21 0.26
CA VAL A 141 3.91 17.11 1.18
C VAL A 141 5.17 16.30 1.39
N LEU A 142 5.37 15.89 2.63
CA LEU A 142 6.45 15.00 3.04
C LEU A 142 5.86 13.65 3.43
N LYS A 143 6.13 12.63 2.61
CA LYS A 143 5.84 11.24 2.96
C LYS A 143 7.04 10.71 3.73
N VAL A 144 6.82 10.43 5.02
CA VAL A 144 7.87 10.03 5.95
C VAL A 144 7.67 8.58 6.35
N GLN A 145 8.69 7.76 6.16
CA GLN A 145 8.64 6.33 6.48
C GLN A 145 8.62 6.10 7.99
N ARG A 146 7.80 5.15 8.42
CA ARG A 146 7.74 4.72 9.82
C ARG A 146 9.09 4.23 10.30
N PRO A 147 9.56 4.65 11.49
CA PRO A 147 10.87 4.23 12.02
C PRO A 147 10.99 2.71 12.20
N GLY A 148 12.18 2.19 12.01
CA GLY A 148 12.50 0.78 12.30
C GLY A 148 11.96 -0.25 11.32
N LEU A 149 11.24 0.16 10.26
CA LEU A 149 10.62 -0.77 9.31
C LEU A 149 11.63 -1.66 8.60
N ASP A 150 12.77 -1.15 8.15
CA ASP A 150 13.74 -1.94 7.38
C ASP A 150 14.18 -3.21 8.13
N ARG A 151 14.52 -3.04 9.42
CA ARG A 151 14.92 -4.17 10.26
C ARG A 151 13.78 -5.16 10.49
N LEU A 152 12.57 -4.63 10.74
CA LEU A 152 11.39 -5.47 10.99
C LEU A 152 11.00 -6.26 9.74
N PHE A 153 10.96 -5.60 8.58
CA PHE A 153 10.65 -6.25 7.30
C PHE A 153 11.62 -7.38 6.96
N ARG A 154 12.93 -7.12 7.10
CA ARG A 154 13.93 -8.17 6.80
C ARG A 154 13.71 -9.40 7.66
N LEU A 155 13.47 -9.20 8.95
CA LEU A 155 13.22 -10.29 9.88
C LEU A 155 11.92 -11.05 9.53
N ASP A 156 10.84 -10.33 9.26
CA ASP A 156 9.56 -10.93 8.87
C ASP A 156 9.68 -11.73 7.57
N LEU A 157 10.37 -11.18 6.58
CA LEU A 157 10.61 -11.82 5.29
C LEU A 157 11.53 -13.04 5.39
N ASP A 158 12.51 -13.03 6.32
CA ASP A 158 13.34 -14.20 6.60
C ASP A 158 12.50 -15.36 7.19
N VAL A 159 11.60 -15.05 8.12
CA VAL A 159 10.66 -16.04 8.67
C VAL A 159 9.69 -16.54 7.59
N MET A 160 9.18 -15.67 6.73
CA MET A 160 8.31 -16.07 5.61
C MET A 160 9.02 -17.04 4.65
N GLN A 161 10.31 -16.83 4.37
CA GLN A 161 11.09 -17.78 3.55
C GLN A 161 11.23 -19.14 4.24
N GLN A 162 11.41 -19.18 5.57
CA GLN A 162 11.42 -20.44 6.33
C GLN A 162 10.07 -21.15 6.25
N VAL A 163 8.96 -20.41 6.41
CA VAL A 163 7.60 -20.96 6.26
C VAL A 163 7.42 -21.53 4.85
N ALA A 164 7.81 -20.82 3.81
CA ALA A 164 7.72 -21.28 2.43
C ALA A 164 8.51 -22.57 2.20
N ALA A 165 9.71 -22.68 2.78
CA ALA A 165 10.53 -23.88 2.68
C ALA A 165 9.88 -25.09 3.39
N VAL A 166 9.20 -24.89 4.52
CA VAL A 166 8.44 -25.95 5.23
C VAL A 166 7.23 -26.37 4.41
N LEU A 167 6.45 -25.41 3.88
CA LEU A 167 5.29 -25.70 3.01
C LEU A 167 5.69 -26.49 1.76
N GLN A 168 6.84 -26.19 1.17
CA GLN A 168 7.35 -26.88 -0.01
C GLN A 168 7.62 -28.36 0.24
N ARG A 169 8.06 -28.72 1.45
CA ARG A 169 8.36 -30.11 1.81
C ARG A 169 7.09 -30.94 2.05
N HIS A 170 5.94 -30.30 2.25
CA HIS A 170 4.71 -31.05 2.52
C HIS A 170 4.14 -31.65 1.23
N PRO A 171 3.82 -32.98 1.18
CA PRO A 171 3.43 -33.68 -0.04
C PRO A 171 2.21 -33.10 -0.76
N SER A 172 1.24 -32.54 -0.02
CA SER A 172 0.01 -31.99 -0.59
C SER A 172 0.15 -30.52 -0.96
N TRP A 173 0.87 -29.72 -0.17
CA TRP A 173 0.97 -28.27 -0.35
C TRP A 173 2.11 -27.85 -1.27
N GLY A 174 3.18 -28.65 -1.33
CA GLY A 174 4.32 -28.42 -2.23
C GLY A 174 4.07 -28.84 -3.67
N ARG A 175 3.06 -29.69 -3.92
CA ARG A 175 2.80 -30.24 -5.25
C ARG A 175 2.23 -29.16 -6.18
N GLY A 176 2.91 -28.90 -7.31
CA GLY A 176 2.47 -27.93 -8.33
C GLY A 176 2.65 -26.46 -7.97
N ARG A 177 3.36 -26.15 -6.87
CA ARG A 177 3.66 -24.77 -6.44
C ARG A 177 5.12 -24.65 -6.03
N ASP A 178 5.75 -23.52 -6.32
CA ASP A 178 7.09 -23.17 -5.84
C ASP A 178 6.97 -22.08 -4.76
N TRP A 179 6.70 -22.52 -3.52
CA TRP A 179 6.58 -21.61 -2.38
C TRP A 179 7.83 -20.77 -2.13
N PRO A 180 9.07 -21.34 -2.20
CA PRO A 180 10.28 -20.54 -2.07
C PRO A 180 10.44 -19.47 -3.14
N ALA A 181 10.09 -19.75 -4.40
CA ALA A 181 10.12 -18.73 -5.45
C ALA A 181 9.11 -17.61 -5.20
N MET A 182 7.89 -17.96 -4.78
CA MET A 182 6.87 -16.97 -4.41
C MET A 182 7.34 -16.10 -3.24
N ALA A 183 7.92 -16.69 -2.21
CA ALA A 183 8.45 -15.94 -1.07
C ALA A 183 9.62 -15.02 -1.46
N ARG A 184 10.51 -15.46 -2.36
CA ARG A 184 11.59 -14.60 -2.90
C ARG A 184 11.02 -13.41 -3.67
N GLU A 185 10.01 -13.63 -4.50
CA GLU A 185 9.37 -12.56 -5.26
C GLU A 185 8.65 -11.56 -4.34
N CYS A 186 7.88 -12.04 -3.37
CA CYS A 186 7.28 -11.19 -2.33
C CYS A 186 8.35 -10.37 -1.60
N ARG A 187 9.48 -11.01 -1.23
CA ARG A 187 10.61 -10.31 -0.60
C ARG A 187 11.14 -9.18 -1.48
N ARG A 188 11.34 -9.45 -2.76
CA ARG A 188 11.85 -8.47 -3.73
C ARG A 188 10.92 -7.26 -3.85
N VAL A 189 9.62 -7.52 -4.00
CA VAL A 189 8.59 -6.48 -4.11
C VAL A 189 8.50 -5.66 -2.83
N LEU A 190 8.37 -6.32 -1.68
CA LEU A 190 8.18 -5.66 -0.39
C LEU A 190 9.41 -4.84 0.04
N LEU A 191 10.63 -5.30 -0.22
CA LEU A 191 11.83 -4.51 0.07
C LEU A 191 11.99 -3.29 -0.85
N ARG A 192 11.46 -3.38 -2.09
CA ARG A 192 11.44 -2.25 -3.02
C ARG A 192 10.48 -1.15 -2.57
N GLU A 193 9.36 -1.50 -1.94
CA GLU A 193 8.40 -0.57 -1.35
C GLU A 193 9.00 0.28 -0.21
N LEU A 194 10.08 -0.19 0.42
CA LEU A 194 10.78 0.56 1.47
C LEU A 194 11.72 1.64 0.93
N ASP A 195 11.93 1.73 -0.38
CA ASP A 195 12.80 2.74 -0.98
C ASP A 195 11.97 3.78 -1.76
N PHE A 196 11.68 4.90 -1.12
CA PHE A 196 10.87 5.96 -1.72
C PHE A 196 11.52 6.64 -2.93
N ARG A 197 12.80 6.42 -3.18
CA ARG A 197 13.44 6.88 -4.42
C ARG A 197 12.84 6.18 -5.64
N VAL A 198 12.38 4.94 -5.48
CA VAL A 198 11.68 4.21 -6.55
C VAL A 198 10.32 4.87 -6.85
N GLU A 199 9.57 5.24 -5.80
CA GLU A 199 8.30 5.96 -5.93
C GLU A 199 8.51 7.34 -6.55
N ALA A 200 9.56 8.07 -6.15
CA ALA A 200 9.97 9.34 -6.74
C ALA A 200 10.24 9.22 -8.25
N GLN A 201 11.01 8.19 -8.66
CA GLN A 201 11.29 7.94 -10.08
C GLN A 201 10.03 7.64 -10.87
N TYR A 202 9.10 6.87 -10.30
CA TYR A 202 7.81 6.60 -10.94
C TYR A 202 6.95 7.84 -11.06
N ALA A 203 6.85 8.64 -10.00
CA ALA A 203 6.12 9.91 -10.03
C ALA A 203 6.67 10.86 -11.10
N ALA A 204 8.01 11.00 -11.20
CA ALA A 204 8.64 11.80 -12.22
C ALA A 204 8.37 11.28 -13.64
N ARG A 205 8.40 9.94 -13.84
CA ARG A 205 8.08 9.32 -15.13
C ARG A 205 6.62 9.54 -15.51
N PHE A 206 5.69 9.37 -14.58
CA PHE A 206 4.27 9.67 -14.82
C PHE A 206 4.05 11.12 -15.18
N ARG A 207 4.66 12.05 -14.44
CA ARG A 207 4.58 13.47 -14.76
C ARG A 207 5.02 13.75 -16.19
N GLN A 208 6.12 13.18 -16.63
CA GLN A 208 6.63 13.35 -17.99
C GLN A 208 5.67 12.82 -19.07
N GLN A 209 4.92 11.74 -18.78
CA GLN A 209 3.94 11.18 -19.72
C GLN A 209 2.73 12.08 -19.96
N PHE A 210 2.42 12.96 -19.02
CA PHE A 210 1.23 13.80 -19.04
C PHE A 210 1.53 15.31 -19.09
N LEU A 211 2.75 15.70 -19.46
CA LEU A 211 3.12 17.12 -19.60
C LEU A 211 2.27 17.85 -20.64
N ASP A 212 1.78 17.13 -21.65
CA ASP A 212 0.99 17.68 -22.76
C ASP A 212 -0.53 17.63 -22.48
N ASP A 213 -0.95 17.27 -21.26
CA ASP A 213 -2.38 17.12 -20.93
C ASP A 213 -2.73 17.94 -19.67
N ASP A 214 -3.18 19.16 -19.86
CA ASP A 214 -3.51 20.11 -18.79
C ASP A 214 -4.62 19.63 -17.83
N ARG A 215 -5.40 18.61 -18.25
CA ARG A 215 -6.46 18.02 -17.43
C ARG A 215 -5.90 17.11 -16.34
N ILE A 216 -4.62 16.70 -16.45
CA ILE A 216 -3.98 15.75 -15.54
C ILE A 216 -2.78 16.40 -14.89
N ARG A 217 -2.87 16.63 -13.58
CA ARG A 217 -1.75 17.19 -12.80
C ARG A 217 -1.12 16.08 -11.95
N ILE A 218 0.18 15.92 -12.10
CA ILE A 218 0.99 15.01 -11.32
C ILE A 218 1.99 15.82 -10.50
N PRO A 219 2.07 15.61 -9.17
CA PRO A 219 2.97 16.37 -8.32
C PRO A 219 4.41 16.22 -8.76
N GLY A 220 5.16 17.30 -8.76
CA GLY A 220 6.59 17.27 -9.00
C GLY A 220 7.34 16.74 -7.78
N VAL A 221 8.44 16.04 -8.03
CA VAL A 221 9.33 15.57 -6.98
C VAL A 221 10.34 16.67 -6.64
N VAL A 222 10.51 16.95 -5.35
CA VAL A 222 11.59 17.78 -4.83
C VAL A 222 12.75 16.88 -4.47
N TRP A 223 13.65 16.66 -5.43
CA TRP A 223 14.73 15.66 -5.33
C TRP A 223 15.71 15.94 -4.19
N GLU A 224 15.99 17.21 -3.93
CA GLU A 224 16.90 17.65 -2.88
C GLU A 224 16.40 17.29 -1.47
N LEU A 225 15.08 17.15 -1.32
CA LEU A 225 14.40 16.78 -0.08
C LEU A 225 13.79 15.37 -0.12
N SER A 226 14.20 14.58 -1.13
CA SER A 226 13.78 13.19 -1.27
C SER A 226 14.96 12.24 -1.01
N SER A 227 14.70 11.17 -0.30
CA SER A 227 15.68 10.16 0.10
C SER A 227 15.07 8.76 0.10
N ARG A 228 15.75 7.78 0.67
CA ARG A 228 15.20 6.43 0.82
C ARG A 228 13.96 6.39 1.71
N ARG A 229 13.91 7.20 2.79
CA ARG A 229 12.84 7.17 3.80
C ARG A 229 11.95 8.43 3.80
N VAL A 230 12.25 9.40 2.97
CA VAL A 230 11.48 10.64 2.82
C VAL A 230 11.21 10.89 1.36
N LEU A 231 9.96 11.15 0.99
CA LEU A 231 9.58 11.59 -0.34
C LEU A 231 8.90 12.95 -0.24
N CYS A 232 9.47 13.95 -0.87
CA CYS A 232 8.94 15.30 -0.95
C CYS A 232 8.31 15.55 -2.32
N LEU A 233 7.02 15.87 -2.33
CA LEU A 233 6.25 16.14 -3.53
C LEU A 233 5.57 17.50 -3.43
N ASP A 234 5.23 18.10 -4.57
CA ASP A 234 4.34 19.26 -4.61
C ASP A 234 3.02 18.95 -3.90
N TYR A 235 2.54 19.88 -3.08
CA TYR A 235 1.19 19.80 -2.58
C TYR A 235 0.21 20.26 -3.68
N LEU A 236 -0.66 19.35 -4.08
CA LEU A 236 -1.75 19.65 -5.00
C LEU A 236 -3.05 19.63 -4.20
N PRO A 237 -3.70 20.78 -3.97
CA PRO A 237 -5.02 20.81 -3.34
C PRO A 237 -6.05 20.22 -4.29
N GLY A 238 -7.02 19.46 -3.76
CA GLY A 238 -8.09 18.91 -4.59
C GLY A 238 -9.06 18.03 -3.81
N ILE A 239 -10.10 17.57 -4.51
CA ILE A 239 -11.16 16.71 -4.00
C ILE A 239 -10.83 15.26 -4.37
N LYS A 240 -11.00 14.32 -3.45
CA LYS A 240 -10.82 12.91 -3.74
C LYS A 240 -11.82 12.46 -4.80
N ILE A 241 -11.38 11.73 -5.82
CA ILE A 241 -12.24 11.24 -6.91
C ILE A 241 -13.39 10.34 -6.42
N ASN A 242 -13.19 9.60 -5.34
CA ASN A 242 -14.21 8.74 -4.75
C ASN A 242 -15.21 9.50 -3.86
N ASP A 243 -14.96 10.77 -3.58
CA ASP A 243 -15.88 11.66 -2.88
C ASP A 243 -16.83 12.33 -3.88
N ARG A 244 -17.85 11.56 -4.29
CA ARG A 244 -18.82 11.99 -5.31
C ARG A 244 -19.62 13.21 -4.87
N GLU A 245 -19.93 13.30 -3.58
CA GLU A 245 -20.72 14.40 -3.02
C GLU A 245 -19.92 15.71 -3.07
N ALA A 246 -18.69 15.69 -2.58
CA ALA A 246 -17.82 16.87 -2.65
C ALA A 246 -17.50 17.32 -4.10
N LEU A 247 -17.40 16.39 -5.06
CA LEU A 247 -17.26 16.74 -6.47
C LEU A 247 -18.48 17.50 -7.00
N ILE A 248 -19.69 17.03 -6.69
CA ILE A 248 -20.95 17.66 -7.12
C ILE A 248 -21.10 19.05 -6.48
N GLU A 249 -20.82 19.17 -5.17
CA GLU A 249 -20.86 20.46 -4.46
C GLU A 249 -19.88 21.48 -5.04
N ALA A 250 -18.73 21.01 -5.52
CA ALA A 250 -17.74 21.85 -6.22
C ALA A 250 -18.10 22.13 -7.69
N GLY A 251 -19.26 21.70 -8.17
CA GLY A 251 -19.71 21.90 -9.56
C GLY A 251 -18.97 21.01 -10.58
N ILE A 252 -18.26 19.99 -10.12
CA ILE A 252 -17.49 19.06 -10.97
C ILE A 252 -18.37 17.87 -11.34
N ASN A 253 -18.45 17.55 -12.64
CA ASN A 253 -19.19 16.40 -13.12
C ASN A 253 -18.40 15.10 -12.89
N PRO A 254 -18.86 14.18 -12.00
CA PRO A 254 -18.14 12.93 -11.72
C PRO A 254 -17.96 12.02 -12.95
N SER A 255 -18.90 12.05 -13.90
CA SER A 255 -18.77 11.27 -15.15
C SER A 255 -17.65 11.76 -16.03
N ALA A 256 -17.48 13.09 -16.16
CA ALA A 256 -16.36 13.66 -16.90
C ALA A 256 -15.00 13.31 -16.26
N VAL A 257 -14.94 13.31 -14.92
CA VAL A 257 -13.75 12.89 -14.18
C VAL A 257 -13.42 11.42 -14.45
N ALA A 258 -14.45 10.56 -14.45
CA ALA A 258 -14.29 9.12 -14.75
C ALA A 258 -13.80 8.88 -16.20
N GLU A 259 -14.31 9.65 -17.17
CA GLU A 259 -13.86 9.60 -18.57
C GLU A 259 -12.38 10.00 -18.71
N ILE A 260 -11.96 11.10 -18.06
CA ILE A 260 -10.56 11.53 -18.04
C ILE A 260 -9.67 10.43 -17.41
N GLY A 261 -10.12 9.86 -16.29
CA GLY A 261 -9.43 8.76 -15.61
C GLY A 261 -9.26 7.53 -16.52
N ALA A 262 -10.33 7.08 -17.15
CA ALA A 262 -10.30 5.95 -18.09
C ALA A 262 -9.40 6.21 -19.30
N ALA A 263 -9.52 7.39 -19.90
CA ALA A 263 -8.69 7.79 -21.04
C ALA A 263 -7.21 7.86 -20.67
N SER A 264 -6.89 8.39 -19.46
CA SER A 264 -5.52 8.45 -18.96
C SER A 264 -4.92 7.06 -18.76
N TYR A 265 -5.72 6.13 -18.21
CA TYR A 265 -5.29 4.77 -18.01
C TYR A 265 -5.04 4.02 -19.31
N LEU A 266 -5.95 4.15 -20.28
CA LEU A 266 -5.75 3.60 -21.63
C LEU A 266 -4.50 4.18 -22.29
N LYS A 267 -4.24 5.49 -22.16
CA LYS A 267 -3.03 6.14 -22.66
C LYS A 267 -1.77 5.55 -22.03
N GLN A 268 -1.78 5.29 -20.71
CA GLN A 268 -0.69 4.62 -20.02
C GLN A 268 -0.42 3.22 -20.57
N LEU A 269 -1.47 2.40 -20.77
CA LEU A 269 -1.34 1.03 -21.26
C LEU A 269 -0.89 0.99 -22.73
N VAL A 270 -1.61 1.71 -23.60
CA VAL A 270 -1.46 1.55 -25.06
C VAL A 270 -0.28 2.36 -25.60
N ARG A 271 -0.10 3.59 -25.12
CA ARG A 271 0.91 4.51 -25.68
C ARG A 271 2.25 4.40 -24.95
N PHE A 272 2.24 4.29 -23.63
CA PHE A 272 3.47 4.39 -22.83
C PHE A 272 4.01 3.04 -22.36
N GLY A 273 3.16 1.99 -22.31
CA GLY A 273 3.57 0.68 -21.78
C GLY A 273 4.05 0.73 -20.32
N PHE A 274 3.73 1.82 -19.63
CA PHE A 274 4.05 2.03 -18.22
C PHE A 274 2.83 2.64 -17.55
N PHE A 275 2.24 1.91 -16.61
CA PHE A 275 0.98 2.26 -15.97
C PHE A 275 1.05 2.05 -14.47
N HIS A 276 0.23 2.81 -13.75
CA HIS A 276 0.04 2.63 -12.31
C HIS A 276 -0.90 1.45 -12.08
N ALA A 277 -0.41 0.40 -11.46
CA ALA A 277 -1.20 -0.82 -11.21
C ALA A 277 -2.23 -0.65 -10.08
N ASP A 278 -2.03 0.35 -9.21
CA ASP A 278 -2.96 0.74 -8.17
C ASP A 278 -3.65 2.04 -8.59
N LEU A 279 -4.93 1.94 -8.96
CA LEU A 279 -5.76 3.08 -9.35
C LEU A 279 -6.27 3.87 -8.14
N THR A 280 -5.52 3.93 -7.05
CA THR A 280 -5.86 4.86 -5.98
C THR A 280 -5.87 6.27 -6.55
N PRO A 281 -7.01 6.96 -6.54
CA PRO A 281 -7.25 8.10 -7.39
C PRO A 281 -6.52 9.34 -6.89
N ALA A 282 -5.38 9.60 -7.47
CA ALA A 282 -4.66 10.88 -7.36
C ALA A 282 -4.75 11.69 -8.67
N ILE A 283 -5.84 11.52 -9.42
CA ILE A 283 -6.15 12.40 -10.56
C ILE A 283 -6.95 13.57 -10.01
N TRP A 284 -6.33 14.74 -9.96
CA TRP A 284 -6.95 15.96 -9.47
C TRP A 284 -7.52 16.71 -10.65
N PRO A 285 -8.84 16.91 -10.73
CA PRO A 285 -9.37 17.86 -11.69
C PRO A 285 -8.84 19.25 -11.34
N SER A 286 -8.25 19.93 -12.28
CA SER A 286 -7.93 21.35 -12.12
C SER A 286 -9.25 22.09 -11.87
N PRO A 287 -9.32 23.01 -10.90
CA PRO A 287 -10.47 23.92 -10.84
C PRO A 287 -10.59 24.61 -12.21
N PRO A 288 -11.80 24.89 -12.68
CA PRO A 288 -11.98 25.63 -13.92
C PRO A 288 -11.13 26.89 -13.86
N THR A 289 -10.26 27.07 -14.83
CA THR A 289 -9.53 28.34 -15.01
C THR A 289 -10.57 29.41 -15.11
N GLU A 290 -10.55 30.39 -14.20
CA GLU A 290 -11.36 31.60 -14.35
C GLU A 290 -11.08 32.16 -15.75
N PRO A 291 -12.13 32.52 -16.52
CA PRO A 291 -11.92 33.15 -17.79
C PRO A 291 -11.13 34.44 -17.51
N SER A 292 -9.96 34.56 -18.13
CA SER A 292 -9.17 35.79 -18.10
C SER A 292 -10.08 36.95 -18.53
N SER A 293 -10.42 37.82 -17.57
CA SER A 293 -11.09 39.08 -17.86
C SER A 293 -10.16 39.88 -18.73
N THR A 294 -10.48 39.93 -20.00
CA THR A 294 -10.00 40.96 -20.95
C THR A 294 -10.72 42.26 -20.73
#